data_115f94f3bcda249beae3df0323fe4edd
#
_entry.id   115f94f3bcda249beae3df0323fe4edd
#
_cell.length_a   1.000
_cell.length_b   1.000
_cell.length_c   1.000
_cell.angle_alpha   90.00
_cell.angle_beta   90.00
_cell.angle_gamma   90.00
#
_symmetry.space_group_name_H-M   'P 1'
#
loop_
_entity.id
_entity.type
_entity.pdbx_description
1 polymer ?
#
loop_
_entity_poly.entity_id
_entity_poly.type
_entity_poly.pdbx_seq_one_letter_code
_entity_poly.pdbx_strand_id
1 'polypeptide(L)'
;LYYVAAFVFLLFLVGAIHYFLSVPQTEVVPEDQTQNEEATTSEPAPETEPMSDAEWVLSPVATSGTQFSYPRELPTTYVSAVDWPPVVELTAGEYVCAATGDVDRPEQREERTVDGKSYCRTLTAEGAAGSTYTTYHYTTAQGDFLVTVSFTLRTPQCLNYDEPNQSACIAEQASFDADALTDRIAASLRML
;
A
#
# COMPACT_ATOMS: atom_id res chain seq x y z
N LEU A 1 36.22 -0.34 36.08
CA LEU A 1 34.94 -0.30 35.31
C LEU A 1 35.11 -0.81 33.88
N TYR A 2 36.15 -0.38 33.15
CA TYR A 2 36.40 -0.81 31.76
C TYR A 2 36.57 -2.32 31.58
N TYR A 3 37.25 -3.00 32.49
CA TYR A 3 37.50 -4.46 32.41
C TYR A 3 36.23 -5.28 32.59
N VAL A 4 35.31 -4.82 33.39
CA VAL A 4 34.01 -5.52 33.60
C VAL A 4 33.15 -5.42 32.35
N ALA A 5 33.08 -4.25 31.69
CA ALA A 5 32.34 -4.06 30.46
C ALA A 5 32.92 -4.91 29.29
N ALA A 6 34.23 -5.00 29.17
CA ALA A 6 34.89 -5.84 28.16
C ALA A 6 34.62 -7.34 28.37
N PHE A 7 34.58 -7.80 29.63
CA PHE A 7 34.31 -9.20 29.95
C PHE A 7 32.85 -9.59 29.64
N VAL A 8 31.90 -8.72 29.94
CA VAL A 8 30.47 -8.94 29.61
C VAL A 8 30.29 -9.01 28.09
N PHE A 9 30.94 -8.12 27.35
CA PHE A 9 30.88 -8.11 25.87
C PHE A 9 31.42 -9.39 25.24
N LEU A 10 32.52 -9.93 25.82
CA LEU A 10 33.14 -11.19 25.35
C LEU A 10 32.22 -12.38 25.59
N LEU A 11 31.52 -12.43 26.71
CA LEU A 11 30.56 -13.50 27.02
C LEU A 11 29.36 -13.48 26.06
N PHE A 12 28.84 -12.30 25.64
CA PHE A 12 27.79 -12.20 24.66
C PHE A 12 28.25 -12.66 23.26
N LEU A 13 29.48 -12.35 22.85
CA LEU A 13 30.05 -12.81 21.59
C LEU A 13 30.19 -14.34 21.54
N VAL A 14 30.68 -14.96 22.60
CA VAL A 14 30.81 -16.43 22.68
C VAL A 14 29.44 -17.10 22.69
N GLY A 15 28.44 -16.53 23.39
CA GLY A 15 27.07 -17.02 23.39
C GLY A 15 26.41 -16.97 22.01
N ALA A 16 26.61 -15.88 21.26
CA ALA A 16 26.06 -15.71 19.91
C ALA A 16 26.69 -16.73 18.93
N ILE A 17 28.00 -16.99 19.01
CA ILE A 17 28.67 -17.98 18.16
C ILE A 17 28.15 -19.40 18.47
N HIS A 18 27.95 -19.75 19.75
CA HIS A 18 27.41 -21.05 20.12
C HIS A 18 25.96 -21.24 19.65
N TYR A 19 25.15 -20.19 19.67
CA TYR A 19 23.78 -20.26 19.19
C TYR A 19 23.72 -20.51 17.67
N PHE A 20 24.57 -19.87 16.89
CA PHE A 20 24.64 -20.06 15.44
C PHE A 20 25.15 -21.45 15.02
N LEU A 21 26.04 -22.05 15.79
CA LEU A 21 26.59 -23.39 15.50
C LEU A 21 25.67 -24.53 15.96
N SER A 22 24.66 -24.24 16.78
CA SER A 22 23.72 -25.25 17.33
C SER A 22 22.40 -25.37 16.55
N VAL A 23 22.20 -24.62 15.46
CA VAL A 23 21.02 -24.77 14.61
C VAL A 23 21.15 -26.07 13.82
N PRO A 24 20.30 -27.09 14.02
CA PRO A 24 20.37 -28.33 13.26
C PRO A 24 20.11 -28.04 11.79
N GLN A 25 21.06 -28.38 10.94
CA GLN A 25 20.89 -28.37 9.50
C GLN A 25 19.89 -29.46 9.15
N THR A 26 18.72 -29.06 8.66
CA THR A 26 17.73 -30.02 8.13
C THR A 26 18.33 -30.62 6.88
N GLU A 27 18.69 -31.89 6.97
CA GLU A 27 19.22 -32.71 5.88
C GLU A 27 18.12 -32.82 4.81
N VAL A 28 18.38 -32.22 3.64
CA VAL A 28 17.49 -32.34 2.47
C VAL A 28 17.68 -33.73 1.90
N VAL A 29 16.73 -34.62 2.18
CA VAL A 29 16.64 -35.96 1.54
C VAL A 29 16.29 -35.71 0.07
N PRO A 30 17.06 -36.21 -0.91
CA PRO A 30 16.68 -36.17 -2.31
C PRO A 30 15.54 -37.14 -2.56
N GLU A 31 14.35 -36.61 -2.76
CA GLU A 31 13.17 -37.36 -3.17
C GLU A 31 13.28 -37.72 -4.64
N ASP A 32 13.28 -39.04 -4.91
CA ASP A 32 13.35 -39.70 -6.20
C ASP A 32 12.20 -39.22 -7.11
N GLN A 33 12.57 -38.55 -8.23
CA GLN A 33 11.63 -38.04 -9.21
C GLN A 33 11.07 -39.22 -10.05
N THR A 34 9.94 -39.75 -9.63
CA THR A 34 9.09 -40.50 -10.55
C THR A 34 8.17 -39.55 -11.27
N GLN A 35 8.50 -39.24 -12.51
CA GLN A 35 7.67 -38.45 -13.41
C GLN A 35 6.29 -39.12 -13.55
N ASN A 36 5.28 -38.40 -13.15
CA ASN A 36 3.93 -38.55 -13.66
C ASN A 36 3.50 -37.18 -14.23
N GLU A 37 3.67 -37.09 -15.53
CA GLU A 37 3.24 -35.98 -16.37
C GLU A 37 1.72 -36.03 -16.51
N GLU A 38 1.00 -35.55 -15.54
CA GLU A 38 -0.42 -35.24 -15.66
C GLU A 38 -0.53 -33.75 -15.95
N ALA A 39 -0.86 -33.45 -17.22
CA ALA A 39 -1.08 -32.11 -17.73
C ALA A 39 -2.24 -31.46 -16.95
N THR A 40 -1.92 -30.84 -15.82
CA THR A 40 -2.84 -29.95 -15.14
C THR A 40 -2.90 -28.67 -15.96
N THR A 41 -3.95 -28.55 -16.78
CA THR A 41 -4.37 -27.29 -17.36
C THR A 41 -4.56 -26.32 -16.20
N SER A 42 -3.57 -25.47 -15.95
CA SER A 42 -3.71 -24.34 -15.04
C SER A 42 -4.80 -23.44 -15.61
N GLU A 43 -6.01 -23.56 -15.08
CA GLU A 43 -7.05 -22.57 -15.23
C GLU A 43 -6.42 -21.23 -14.78
N PRO A 44 -6.37 -20.19 -15.65
CA PRO A 44 -5.86 -18.90 -15.26
C PRO A 44 -6.66 -18.47 -14.03
N ALA A 45 -5.95 -18.15 -12.93
CA ALA A 45 -6.56 -17.56 -11.75
C ALA A 45 -7.45 -16.40 -12.23
N PRO A 46 -8.69 -16.26 -11.70
CA PRO A 46 -9.56 -15.17 -12.09
C PRO A 46 -8.80 -13.88 -11.84
N GLU A 47 -8.53 -13.15 -12.92
CA GLU A 47 -8.00 -11.81 -12.88
C GLU A 47 -9.08 -10.98 -12.17
N THR A 48 -8.92 -10.82 -10.86
CA THR A 48 -9.82 -10.01 -10.03
C THR A 48 -9.61 -8.59 -10.49
N GLU A 49 -10.47 -8.12 -11.42
CA GLU A 49 -10.51 -6.70 -11.78
C GLU A 49 -10.91 -5.93 -10.52
N PRO A 50 -9.96 -5.26 -9.84
CA PRO A 50 -10.27 -4.57 -8.61
C PRO A 50 -11.27 -3.45 -8.93
N MET A 51 -12.42 -3.47 -8.26
CA MET A 51 -13.47 -2.45 -8.31
C MET A 51 -14.26 -2.31 -9.63
N SER A 52 -14.45 -3.41 -10.37
CA SER A 52 -15.33 -3.42 -11.56
C SER A 52 -16.78 -3.03 -11.24
N ASP A 53 -17.25 -3.29 -10.03
CA ASP A 53 -18.64 -3.10 -9.62
C ASP A 53 -18.95 -1.71 -9.02
N ALA A 54 -17.94 -0.87 -8.79
CA ALA A 54 -18.15 0.47 -8.27
C ALA A 54 -18.72 1.42 -9.34
N GLU A 55 -19.77 2.17 -8.99
CA GLU A 55 -20.27 3.26 -9.83
C GLU A 55 -19.28 4.44 -9.84
N TRP A 56 -18.58 4.64 -10.96
CA TRP A 56 -17.67 5.76 -11.13
C TRP A 56 -18.42 7.02 -11.57
N VAL A 57 -18.20 8.12 -10.85
CA VAL A 57 -18.84 9.42 -11.11
C VAL A 57 -17.78 10.49 -11.35
N LEU A 58 -18.14 11.52 -12.13
CA LEU A 58 -17.29 12.69 -12.32
C LEU A 58 -17.42 13.64 -11.12
N SER A 59 -16.31 14.17 -10.66
CA SER A 59 -16.31 15.25 -9.67
C SER A 59 -16.93 16.52 -10.26
N PRO A 60 -17.51 17.40 -9.42
CA PRO A 60 -17.74 18.77 -9.84
C PRO A 60 -16.43 19.40 -10.32
N VAL A 61 -16.53 20.35 -11.27
CA VAL A 61 -15.37 21.12 -11.69
C VAL A 61 -14.90 21.97 -10.50
N ALA A 62 -13.68 21.71 -10.02
CA ALA A 62 -13.11 22.51 -8.94
C ALA A 62 -12.83 23.96 -9.41
N THR A 63 -12.69 24.90 -8.47
CA THR A 63 -12.33 26.30 -8.76
C THR A 63 -11.01 26.41 -9.53
N SER A 64 -10.14 25.43 -9.41
CA SER A 64 -8.89 25.25 -10.15
C SER A 64 -9.08 24.86 -11.63
N GLY A 65 -10.32 24.62 -12.09
CA GLY A 65 -10.59 24.08 -13.43
C GLY A 65 -10.27 22.59 -13.54
N THR A 66 -10.07 21.87 -12.44
CA THR A 66 -9.78 20.42 -12.44
C THR A 66 -11.06 19.60 -12.32
N GLN A 67 -11.08 18.44 -12.97
CA GLN A 67 -12.12 17.44 -12.87
C GLN A 67 -11.50 16.05 -12.92
N PHE A 68 -12.07 15.09 -12.21
CA PHE A 68 -11.63 13.69 -12.18
C PHE A 68 -12.81 12.76 -11.93
N SER A 69 -12.59 11.45 -12.15
CA SER A 69 -13.56 10.42 -11.81
C SER A 69 -13.15 9.71 -10.53
N TYR A 70 -14.14 9.32 -9.73
CA TYR A 70 -13.95 8.55 -8.51
C TYR A 70 -15.16 7.61 -8.29
N PRO A 71 -15.01 6.48 -7.58
CA PRO A 71 -16.16 5.66 -7.24
C PRO A 71 -17.04 6.40 -6.24
N ARG A 72 -18.35 6.42 -6.47
CA ARG A 72 -19.33 7.10 -5.59
C ARG A 72 -19.20 6.60 -4.15
N GLU A 73 -19.04 5.29 -4.00
CA GLU A 73 -18.81 4.59 -2.75
C GLU A 73 -17.74 3.52 -2.98
N LEU A 74 -16.93 3.22 -1.97
CA LEU A 74 -16.03 2.08 -2.03
C LEU A 74 -16.85 0.79 -1.91
N PRO A 75 -16.64 -0.22 -2.77
CA PRO A 75 -17.35 -1.50 -2.72
C PRO A 75 -16.77 -2.40 -1.62
N THR A 76 -16.63 -1.87 -0.40
CA THR A 76 -15.99 -2.48 0.76
C THR A 76 -16.87 -2.36 1.99
N THR A 77 -16.74 -3.33 2.90
CA THR A 77 -17.46 -3.35 4.18
C THR A 77 -16.61 -2.84 5.33
N TYR A 78 -15.33 -3.17 5.30
CA TYR A 78 -14.38 -2.89 6.39
C TYR A 78 -13.44 -1.73 6.07
N VAL A 79 -12.88 -1.70 4.86
CA VAL A 79 -12.10 -0.55 4.38
C VAL A 79 -13.05 0.59 4.05
N SER A 80 -12.79 1.79 4.54
CA SER A 80 -13.66 2.94 4.30
C SER A 80 -12.85 4.20 4.00
N ALA A 81 -13.38 5.08 3.18
CA ALA A 81 -12.83 6.41 2.98
C ALA A 81 -13.31 7.34 4.09
N VAL A 82 -12.39 8.15 4.64
CA VAL A 82 -12.69 9.14 5.69
C VAL A 82 -13.07 10.47 5.06
N ASP A 83 -12.23 10.94 4.14
CA ASP A 83 -12.42 12.19 3.41
C ASP A 83 -12.80 11.84 1.96
N TRP A 84 -14.09 11.84 1.67
CA TRP A 84 -14.64 11.44 0.37
C TRP A 84 -15.73 12.39 -0.10
N PRO A 85 -15.74 12.82 -1.35
CA PRO A 85 -14.83 12.48 -2.46
C PRO A 85 -13.40 12.98 -2.25
N PRO A 86 -12.41 12.45 -3.04
CA PRO A 86 -11.05 12.97 -3.04
C PRO A 86 -11.00 14.48 -3.23
N VAL A 87 -10.07 15.15 -2.54
CA VAL A 87 -9.85 16.60 -2.62
C VAL A 87 -8.77 16.88 -3.66
N VAL A 88 -8.97 17.90 -4.48
CA VAL A 88 -7.95 18.39 -5.43
C VAL A 88 -7.51 19.77 -5.03
N GLU A 89 -6.19 19.92 -4.83
CA GLU A 89 -5.54 21.19 -4.54
C GLU A 89 -4.64 21.61 -5.70
N LEU A 90 -4.59 22.92 -5.97
CA LEU A 90 -3.70 23.54 -6.92
C LEU A 90 -2.77 24.48 -6.18
N THR A 91 -1.46 24.22 -6.25
CA THR A 91 -0.44 25.06 -5.60
C THR A 91 0.60 25.47 -6.64
N ALA A 92 1.09 26.72 -6.57
CA ALA A 92 2.24 27.12 -7.38
C ALA A 92 3.50 26.46 -6.81
N GLY A 93 4.34 25.92 -7.69
CA GLY A 93 5.57 25.26 -7.26
C GLY A 93 6.23 24.44 -8.36
N GLU A 94 7.45 24.01 -8.06
CA GLU A 94 8.20 23.11 -8.93
C GLU A 94 7.96 21.65 -8.51
N TYR A 95 7.78 20.78 -9.51
CA TYR A 95 7.60 19.34 -9.25
C TYR A 95 8.93 18.72 -8.84
N VAL A 96 8.95 18.19 -7.61
CA VAL A 96 10.08 17.44 -7.07
C VAL A 96 9.54 16.20 -6.38
N CYS A 97 9.95 15.03 -6.84
CA CYS A 97 9.63 13.74 -6.19
C CYS A 97 10.92 13.05 -5.74
N ALA A 98 11.33 13.30 -4.50
CA ALA A 98 12.44 12.58 -3.89
C ALA A 98 11.92 11.34 -3.18
N ALA A 99 12.19 10.16 -3.74
CA ALA A 99 11.78 8.90 -3.15
C ALA A 99 12.39 8.73 -1.73
N THR A 100 11.57 8.29 -0.78
CA THR A 100 12.05 7.86 0.54
C THR A 100 12.29 6.37 0.48
N GLY A 101 13.56 5.94 0.57
CA GLY A 101 13.93 4.52 0.47
C GLY A 101 13.66 3.68 1.72
N ASP A 102 13.05 4.24 2.75
CA ASP A 102 12.80 3.59 4.04
C ASP A 102 11.32 3.25 4.18
N VAL A 103 11.00 1.97 4.05
CA VAL A 103 9.64 1.43 4.12
C VAL A 103 9.05 1.45 5.54
N ASP A 104 9.89 1.63 6.57
CA ASP A 104 9.46 1.64 7.97
C ASP A 104 9.07 3.05 8.45
N ARG A 105 9.18 4.07 7.59
CA ARG A 105 8.75 5.43 7.92
C ARG A 105 7.24 5.58 7.80
N PRO A 106 6.63 6.42 8.67
CA PRO A 106 5.20 6.74 8.56
C PRO A 106 4.87 7.48 7.26
N GLU A 107 5.84 8.16 6.63
CA GLU A 107 5.72 8.78 5.32
C GLU A 107 6.58 8.00 4.30
N GLN A 108 5.93 7.53 3.25
CA GLN A 108 6.56 6.88 2.11
C GLN A 108 6.33 7.72 0.86
N ARG A 109 7.36 7.91 0.04
CA ARG A 109 7.28 8.69 -1.18
C ARG A 109 7.96 7.97 -2.33
N GLU A 110 7.26 7.89 -3.46
CA GLU A 110 7.78 7.31 -4.69
C GLU A 110 7.24 8.02 -5.93
N GLU A 111 7.98 7.92 -7.03
CA GLU A 111 7.49 8.36 -8.33
C GLU A 111 6.76 7.20 -9.02
N ARG A 112 5.56 7.47 -9.52
CA ARG A 112 4.74 6.53 -10.30
C ARG A 112 4.38 7.13 -11.64
N THR A 113 4.32 6.28 -12.65
CA THR A 113 3.83 6.66 -13.98
C THR A 113 2.44 6.06 -14.19
N VAL A 114 1.44 6.92 -14.40
CA VAL A 114 0.06 6.53 -14.64
C VAL A 114 -0.40 7.17 -15.97
N ASP A 115 -0.80 6.37 -16.93
CA ASP A 115 -1.18 6.82 -18.29
C ASP A 115 -0.14 7.75 -18.95
N GLY A 116 1.14 7.46 -18.75
CA GLY A 116 2.25 8.23 -19.31
C GLY A 116 2.53 9.57 -18.61
N LYS A 117 1.86 9.87 -17.49
CA LYS A 117 2.13 11.03 -16.64
C LYS A 117 2.87 10.60 -15.38
N SER A 118 3.87 11.38 -14.97
CA SER A 118 4.56 11.18 -13.70
C SER A 118 3.77 11.80 -12.55
N TYR A 119 3.63 11.03 -11.48
CA TYR A 119 3.03 11.44 -10.21
C TYR A 119 3.98 11.14 -9.07
N CYS A 120 4.08 12.07 -8.13
CA CYS A 120 4.68 11.81 -6.83
C CYS A 120 3.62 11.29 -5.89
N ARG A 121 3.66 10.00 -5.58
CA ARG A 121 2.81 9.38 -4.56
C ARG A 121 3.45 9.60 -3.20
N THR A 122 2.73 10.20 -2.27
CA THR A 122 3.10 10.27 -0.86
C THR A 122 2.03 9.57 -0.04
N LEU A 123 2.43 8.62 0.80
CA LEU A 123 1.59 7.92 1.76
C LEU A 123 1.99 8.35 3.16
N THR A 124 1.00 8.69 3.98
CA THR A 124 1.20 8.92 5.41
C THR A 124 0.25 8.03 6.19
N ALA A 125 0.79 7.17 7.07
CA ALA A 125 0.00 6.23 7.85
C ALA A 125 0.03 6.58 9.35
N GLU A 126 -1.14 6.59 9.96
CA GLU A 126 -1.33 6.84 11.39
C GLU A 126 -2.25 5.78 11.99
N GLY A 127 -1.88 5.27 13.17
CA GLY A 127 -2.70 4.33 13.95
C GLY A 127 -3.58 5.08 14.95
N ALA A 128 -4.90 4.83 14.93
CA ALA A 128 -5.82 5.36 15.92
C ALA A 128 -7.04 4.45 16.12
N ALA A 129 -7.49 4.31 17.37
CA ALA A 129 -8.75 3.64 17.73
C ALA A 129 -8.95 2.26 17.07
N GLY A 130 -7.90 1.43 17.04
CA GLY A 130 -7.96 0.08 16.45
C GLY A 130 -8.08 0.07 14.92
N SER A 131 -7.58 1.10 14.28
CA SER A 131 -7.53 1.22 12.81
C SER A 131 -6.25 1.92 12.39
N THR A 132 -5.85 1.71 11.12
CA THR A 132 -4.83 2.49 10.45
C THR A 132 -5.51 3.46 9.50
N TYR A 133 -5.10 4.72 9.52
CA TYR A 133 -5.55 5.76 8.61
C TYR A 133 -4.39 6.05 7.66
N THR A 134 -4.57 5.77 6.38
CA THR A 134 -3.55 6.03 5.36
C THR A 134 -4.04 7.14 4.45
N THR A 135 -3.33 8.27 4.49
CA THR A 135 -3.58 9.40 3.58
C THR A 135 -2.72 9.24 2.34
N TYR A 136 -3.37 9.33 1.19
CA TYR A 136 -2.78 9.26 -0.14
C TYR A 136 -2.73 10.66 -0.74
N HIS A 137 -1.56 11.06 -1.23
CA HIS A 137 -1.37 12.27 -2.03
C HIS A 137 -0.72 11.88 -3.36
N TYR A 138 -1.38 12.24 -4.46
CA TYR A 138 -0.86 12.10 -5.81
C TYR A 138 -0.65 13.48 -6.40
N THR A 139 0.61 13.90 -6.51
CA THR A 139 1.00 15.22 -7.00
C THR A 139 1.61 15.12 -8.39
N THR A 140 1.15 15.92 -9.34
CA THR A 140 1.72 16.03 -10.69
C THR A 140 1.92 17.48 -11.08
N ALA A 141 2.85 17.72 -11.99
CA ALA A 141 3.04 19.06 -12.58
C ALA A 141 2.00 19.35 -13.67
N GLN A 142 1.47 20.55 -13.67
CA GLN A 142 0.59 21.08 -14.70
C GLN A 142 0.95 22.53 -15.01
N GLY A 143 1.83 22.73 -16.00
CA GLY A 143 2.43 24.05 -16.24
C GLY A 143 3.25 24.51 -15.02
N ASP A 144 2.95 25.71 -14.52
CA ASP A 144 3.63 26.32 -13.36
C ASP A 144 2.98 25.91 -12.01
N PHE A 145 2.04 24.97 -12.04
CA PHE A 145 1.29 24.54 -10.87
C PHE A 145 1.53 23.05 -10.57
N LEU A 146 1.36 22.71 -9.31
CA LEU A 146 1.24 21.34 -8.82
C LEU A 146 -0.23 21.04 -8.56
N VAL A 147 -0.72 19.96 -9.12
CA VAL A 147 -2.06 19.43 -8.85
C VAL A 147 -1.90 18.23 -7.93
N THR A 148 -2.49 18.30 -6.74
CA THR A 148 -2.49 17.21 -5.76
C THR A 148 -3.91 16.69 -5.57
N VAL A 149 -4.08 15.39 -5.80
CA VAL A 149 -5.30 14.65 -5.41
C VAL A 149 -5.03 13.96 -4.10
N SER A 150 -5.90 14.13 -3.11
CA SER A 150 -5.72 13.52 -1.79
C SER A 150 -7.01 12.94 -1.22
N PHE A 151 -6.88 11.86 -0.45
CA PHE A 151 -7.93 11.23 0.34
C PHE A 151 -7.32 10.33 1.41
N THR A 152 -8.13 9.96 2.41
CA THR A 152 -7.71 9.09 3.51
C THR A 152 -8.56 7.82 3.53
N LEU A 153 -7.89 6.67 3.60
CA LEU A 153 -8.53 5.37 3.83
C LEU A 153 -8.34 4.95 5.28
N ARG A 154 -9.40 4.43 5.87
CA ARG A 154 -9.39 3.77 7.18
C ARG A 154 -9.41 2.26 6.98
N THR A 155 -8.42 1.57 7.51
CA THR A 155 -8.30 0.11 7.54
C THR A 155 -8.39 -0.36 8.98
N PRO A 156 -9.45 -1.08 9.41
CA PRO A 156 -9.58 -1.55 10.78
C PRO A 156 -8.64 -2.70 11.09
N GLN A 157 -8.29 -2.88 12.35
CA GLN A 157 -7.63 -4.09 12.83
C GLN A 157 -8.64 -5.23 12.88
N CYS A 158 -8.53 -6.21 11.99
CA CYS A 158 -9.49 -7.31 11.88
C CYS A 158 -9.58 -8.17 13.14
N LEU A 159 -8.53 -8.19 13.99
CA LEU A 159 -8.54 -8.84 15.29
C LEU A 159 -9.56 -8.27 16.29
N ASN A 160 -10.14 -7.10 16.00
CA ASN A 160 -11.20 -6.50 16.82
C ASN A 160 -12.59 -7.08 16.53
N TYR A 161 -12.72 -7.98 15.56
CA TYR A 161 -13.97 -8.63 15.19
C TYR A 161 -13.95 -10.11 15.61
N ASP A 162 -15.14 -10.64 15.94
CA ASP A 162 -15.35 -12.07 16.12
C ASP A 162 -15.61 -12.77 14.79
N GLU A 163 -15.42 -14.08 14.71
CA GLU A 163 -15.79 -14.88 13.55
C GLU A 163 -17.32 -14.86 13.32
N PRO A 164 -17.78 -14.81 12.07
CA PRO A 164 -17.03 -14.88 10.80
C PRO A 164 -16.52 -13.51 10.28
N ASN A 165 -16.81 -12.41 10.97
CA ASN A 165 -16.45 -11.05 10.52
C ASN A 165 -14.93 -10.83 10.49
N GLN A 166 -14.18 -11.46 11.39
CA GLN A 166 -12.72 -11.38 11.39
C GLN A 166 -12.13 -11.93 10.10
N SER A 167 -12.53 -13.14 9.70
CA SER A 167 -12.06 -13.75 8.46
C SER A 167 -12.49 -12.96 7.23
N ALA A 168 -13.71 -12.41 7.21
CA ALA A 168 -14.20 -11.57 6.12
C ALA A 168 -13.42 -10.26 6.01
N CYS A 169 -13.10 -9.61 7.14
CA CYS A 169 -12.27 -8.41 7.18
C CYS A 169 -10.86 -8.67 6.63
N ILE A 170 -10.22 -9.78 7.03
CA ILE A 170 -8.88 -10.16 6.54
C ILE A 170 -8.91 -10.40 5.02
N ALA A 171 -9.92 -11.12 4.54
CA ALA A 171 -10.06 -11.40 3.11
C ALA A 171 -10.28 -10.12 2.28
N GLU A 172 -11.12 -9.19 2.75
CA GLU A 172 -11.34 -7.91 2.09
C GLU A 172 -10.05 -7.08 2.03
N GLN A 173 -9.32 -6.95 3.15
CA GLN A 173 -8.07 -6.19 3.17
C GLN A 173 -7.00 -6.80 2.26
N ALA A 174 -6.93 -8.13 2.16
CA ALA A 174 -5.99 -8.82 1.29
C ALA A 174 -6.30 -8.64 -0.20
N SER A 175 -7.58 -8.45 -0.55
CA SER A 175 -8.04 -8.27 -1.94
C SER A 175 -8.18 -6.81 -2.35
N PHE A 176 -8.22 -5.85 -1.41
CA PHE A 176 -8.41 -4.44 -1.71
C PHE A 176 -7.10 -3.80 -2.18
N ASP A 177 -7.08 -3.36 -3.44
CA ASP A 177 -5.95 -2.69 -4.06
C ASP A 177 -6.14 -1.15 -4.03
N ALA A 178 -5.60 -0.52 -2.99
CA ALA A 178 -5.64 0.93 -2.83
C ALA A 178 -4.82 1.66 -3.89
N ASP A 179 -3.76 1.04 -4.40
CA ASP A 179 -2.92 1.64 -5.45
C ASP A 179 -3.66 1.66 -6.78
N ALA A 180 -4.32 0.57 -7.16
CA ALA A 180 -5.15 0.53 -8.37
C ALA A 180 -6.29 1.55 -8.31
N LEU A 181 -6.95 1.72 -7.15
CA LEU A 181 -7.94 2.77 -6.92
C LEU A 181 -7.38 4.15 -7.22
N THR A 182 -6.24 4.45 -6.61
CA THR A 182 -5.62 5.78 -6.69
C THR A 182 -5.08 6.07 -8.09
N ASP A 183 -4.44 5.07 -8.72
CA ASP A 183 -3.95 5.18 -10.10
C ASP A 183 -5.09 5.48 -11.08
N ARG A 184 -6.25 4.84 -10.92
CA ARG A 184 -7.43 5.10 -11.75
C ARG A 184 -8.01 6.48 -11.53
N ILE A 185 -8.05 6.98 -10.29
CA ILE A 185 -8.45 8.37 -10.00
C ILE A 185 -7.48 9.34 -10.66
N ALA A 186 -6.16 9.14 -10.49
CA ALA A 186 -5.12 9.97 -11.06
C ALA A 186 -5.15 9.97 -12.60
N ALA A 187 -5.34 8.82 -13.25
CA ALA A 187 -5.48 8.68 -14.68
C ALA A 187 -6.63 9.53 -15.26
N SER A 188 -7.72 9.66 -14.49
CA SER A 188 -8.91 10.40 -14.89
C SER A 188 -8.80 11.92 -14.75
N LEU A 189 -7.73 12.43 -14.09
CA LEU A 189 -7.55 13.85 -13.80
C LEU A 189 -7.38 14.68 -15.09
N ARG A 190 -8.21 15.69 -15.24
CA ARG A 190 -8.23 16.62 -16.39
C ARG A 190 -8.23 18.06 -15.91
N MET A 191 -7.56 18.94 -16.68
CA MET A 191 -7.71 20.39 -16.64
C MET A 191 -8.68 20.80 -17.74
N LEU A 192 -9.64 21.69 -17.45
CA LEU A 192 -10.66 22.20 -18.36
C LEU A 192 -10.33 23.62 -18.79
#